data_61defb51f21adb745a46cd6f67650517
#
_entry.id   61defb51f21adb745a46cd6f67650517
#
_cell.length_a   1.000
_cell.length_b   1.000
_cell.length_c   1.000
_cell.angle_alpha   90.00
_cell.angle_beta   90.00
_cell.angle_gamma   90.00
#
_symmetry.space_group_name_H-M   'P 1'
#
loop_
_entity.id
_entity.type
_entity.pdbx_description
1 polymer ?
#
loop_
_entity_poly.entity_id
_entity_poly.type
_entity_poly.pdbx_seq_one_letter_code
_entity_poly.pdbx_strand_id
1 'polypeptide(L)'
;MTIGSLLGAIGQGFIWGVMVLGIFITYKILNVSDLTVDGSFATGGAVFAMSLLGGVDPTLCLLLAMCAGGICGLVTGILHTKFKIPAILAGILTQLGLYSVNLRILGDKANVSISQLSTNITFIANLTKLPHTRAGMILGITISVSCILILYFLLGTEFGASIRATGNNEKMIRALGVNTDNIKLFGMILSNMLIALSGAMLVQMNKYADVGMGKGAIVYGLASIVIGEVFFRKFSNFGIKLLSSVFGCIVFFIIRAVVINLGLKANDMQLISAIIVVIALAMPIFKENMNIQKIGKMNSLNEMSQNKSGDTTIKDALEKKISVETGGGVDA
;
A
#
# COMPACT_ATOMS: atom_id res chain seq x y z
N MET A 1 -5.09 -22.42 14.80
CA MET A 1 -5.58 -21.70 13.62
C MET A 1 -6.25 -22.72 12.69
N THR A 2 -7.52 -22.54 12.36
CA THR A 2 -8.21 -23.44 11.43
C THR A 2 -7.85 -23.07 9.99
N ILE A 3 -7.79 -24.06 9.08
CA ILE A 3 -7.52 -23.82 7.65
C ILE A 3 -8.53 -22.80 7.07
N GLY A 4 -9.77 -22.81 7.56
CA GLY A 4 -10.81 -21.85 7.15
C GLY A 4 -10.50 -20.40 7.54
N SER A 5 -9.93 -20.15 8.72
CA SER A 5 -9.55 -18.79 9.15
C SER A 5 -8.37 -18.24 8.33
N LEU A 6 -7.41 -19.11 7.97
CA LEU A 6 -6.30 -18.73 7.10
C LEU A 6 -6.77 -18.36 5.69
N LEU A 7 -7.63 -19.18 5.09
CA LEU A 7 -8.22 -18.90 3.78
C LEU A 7 -9.04 -17.60 3.79
N GLY A 8 -9.78 -17.36 4.88
CA GLY A 8 -10.51 -16.10 5.07
C GLY A 8 -9.58 -14.87 5.13
N ALA A 9 -8.47 -14.98 5.86
CA ALA A 9 -7.48 -13.91 5.95
C ALA A 9 -6.80 -13.62 4.60
N ILE A 10 -6.45 -14.67 3.84
CA ILE A 10 -5.90 -14.51 2.49
C ILE A 10 -6.91 -13.84 1.56
N GLY A 11 -8.18 -14.27 1.60
CA GLY A 11 -9.26 -13.66 0.81
C GLY A 11 -9.45 -12.17 1.13
N GLN A 12 -9.46 -11.82 2.43
CA GLN A 12 -9.48 -10.41 2.86
C GLN A 12 -8.23 -9.67 2.37
N GLY A 13 -7.05 -10.27 2.45
CA GLY A 13 -5.80 -9.69 1.98
C GLY A 13 -5.84 -9.33 0.49
N PHE A 14 -6.45 -10.15 -0.37
CA PHE A 14 -6.62 -9.82 -1.79
C PHE A 14 -7.63 -8.69 -2.01
N ILE A 15 -8.76 -8.69 -1.29
CA ILE A 15 -9.76 -7.62 -1.40
C ILE A 15 -9.18 -6.28 -0.98
N TRP A 16 -8.56 -6.21 0.18
CA TRP A 16 -7.88 -5.01 0.65
C TRP A 16 -6.67 -4.65 -0.21
N GLY A 17 -6.05 -5.64 -0.86
CA GLY A 17 -4.97 -5.45 -1.84
C GLY A 17 -5.36 -4.54 -3.00
N VAL A 18 -6.63 -4.57 -3.44
CA VAL A 18 -7.15 -3.65 -4.47
C VAL A 18 -7.14 -2.20 -3.95
N MET A 19 -7.54 -1.97 -2.69
CA MET A 19 -7.41 -0.66 -2.05
C MET A 19 -5.96 -0.21 -1.96
N VAL A 20 -5.06 -1.12 -1.59
CA VAL A 20 -3.61 -0.83 -1.49
C VAL A 20 -3.04 -0.41 -2.84
N LEU A 21 -3.49 -1.00 -3.96
CA LEU A 21 -3.13 -0.55 -5.30
C LEU A 21 -3.59 0.89 -5.57
N GLY A 22 -4.79 1.28 -5.11
CA GLY A 22 -5.25 2.66 -5.16
C GLY A 22 -4.32 3.60 -4.39
N ILE A 23 -4.03 3.28 -3.13
CA ILE A 23 -3.11 4.08 -2.28
C ILE A 23 -1.71 4.14 -2.90
N PHE A 24 -1.24 3.06 -3.52
CA PHE A 24 0.06 3.04 -4.20
C PHE A 24 0.15 4.09 -5.32
N ILE A 25 -0.94 4.33 -6.05
CA ILE A 25 -0.97 5.36 -7.10
C ILE A 25 -0.81 6.77 -6.49
N THR A 26 -1.56 7.11 -5.47
CA THR A 26 -1.48 8.46 -4.86
C THR A 26 -0.21 8.64 -4.05
N TYR A 27 0.10 7.72 -3.16
CA TYR A 27 1.20 7.85 -2.22
C TYR A 27 2.57 7.63 -2.87
N LYS A 28 2.72 6.54 -3.69
CA LYS A 28 4.04 6.14 -4.21
C LYS A 28 4.33 6.69 -5.60
N ILE A 29 3.33 6.80 -6.46
CA ILE A 29 3.52 7.25 -7.83
C ILE A 29 3.38 8.76 -7.93
N LEU A 30 2.31 9.35 -7.39
CA LEU A 30 2.07 10.80 -7.45
C LEU A 30 2.73 11.58 -6.31
N ASN A 31 3.20 10.89 -5.27
CA ASN A 31 3.74 11.50 -4.04
C ASN A 31 2.76 12.49 -3.39
N VAL A 32 1.47 12.14 -3.40
CA VAL A 32 0.36 12.90 -2.82
C VAL A 32 -0.27 12.09 -1.70
N SER A 33 -0.30 12.64 -0.47
CA SER A 33 -0.97 12.00 0.66
C SER A 33 -2.47 12.27 0.60
N ASP A 34 -3.25 11.29 0.11
CA ASP A 34 -4.70 11.37 0.02
C ASP A 34 -5.36 10.67 1.22
N LEU A 35 -6.01 11.44 2.08
CA LEU A 35 -6.75 10.93 3.24
C LEU A 35 -8.24 10.65 2.93
N THR A 36 -8.69 10.82 1.69
CA THR A 36 -10.06 10.50 1.27
C THR A 36 -10.34 9.00 1.30
N VAL A 37 -9.28 8.18 1.33
CA VAL A 37 -9.30 6.70 1.29
C VAL A 37 -10.36 6.11 2.19
N ASP A 38 -10.38 6.50 3.47
CA ASP A 38 -11.32 5.99 4.47
C ASP A 38 -12.78 6.28 4.08
N GLY A 39 -13.04 7.49 3.57
CA GLY A 39 -14.36 7.90 3.09
C GLY A 39 -14.78 7.18 1.81
N SER A 40 -13.92 7.16 0.80
CA SER A 40 -14.19 6.53 -0.50
C SER A 40 -14.40 5.03 -0.39
N PHE A 41 -13.67 4.36 0.50
CA PHE A 41 -13.85 2.93 0.80
C PHE A 41 -15.27 2.66 1.33
N ALA A 42 -15.72 3.46 2.30
CA ALA A 42 -17.06 3.34 2.86
C ALA A 42 -18.14 3.73 1.83
N THR A 43 -17.89 4.74 0.99
CA THR A 43 -18.81 5.14 -0.11
C THR A 43 -19.01 3.99 -1.10
N GLY A 44 -17.92 3.33 -1.52
CA GLY A 44 -18.00 2.17 -2.40
C GLY A 44 -18.86 1.05 -1.81
N GLY A 45 -18.68 0.74 -0.53
CA GLY A 45 -19.49 -0.24 0.19
C GLY A 45 -20.96 0.17 0.32
N ALA A 46 -21.23 1.43 0.65
CA ALA A 46 -22.60 1.96 0.81
C ALA A 46 -23.38 1.93 -0.51
N VAL A 47 -22.77 2.42 -1.59
CA VAL A 47 -23.38 2.41 -2.94
C VAL A 47 -23.63 0.99 -3.40
N PHE A 48 -22.66 0.08 -3.21
CA PHE A 48 -22.84 -1.32 -3.55
C PHE A 48 -24.02 -1.96 -2.81
N ALA A 49 -24.07 -1.79 -1.48
CA ALA A 49 -25.12 -2.39 -0.64
C ALA A 49 -26.52 -1.91 -1.05
N MET A 50 -26.68 -0.60 -1.23
CA MET A 50 -27.98 -0.01 -1.55
C MET A 50 -28.42 -0.32 -2.99
N SER A 51 -27.50 -0.32 -3.95
CA SER A 51 -27.80 -0.73 -5.33
C SER A 51 -28.22 -2.20 -5.39
N LEU A 52 -27.56 -3.07 -4.63
CA LEU A 52 -27.90 -4.49 -4.57
C LEU A 52 -29.27 -4.72 -3.91
N LEU A 53 -29.59 -3.98 -2.84
CA LEU A 53 -30.92 -3.99 -2.20
C LEU A 53 -32.00 -3.48 -3.15
N GLY A 54 -31.68 -2.57 -4.05
CA GLY A 54 -32.53 -2.09 -5.12
C GLY A 54 -32.76 -3.08 -6.27
N GLY A 55 -32.16 -4.30 -6.20
CA GLY A 55 -32.33 -5.35 -7.20
C GLY A 55 -31.42 -5.21 -8.43
N VAL A 56 -30.37 -4.37 -8.37
CA VAL A 56 -29.41 -4.21 -9.46
C VAL A 56 -28.43 -5.38 -9.48
N ASP A 57 -28.00 -5.80 -10.67
CA ASP A 57 -27.00 -6.87 -10.84
C ASP A 57 -25.70 -6.58 -10.08
N PRO A 58 -25.11 -7.57 -9.37
CA PRO A 58 -23.88 -7.40 -8.60
C PRO A 58 -22.69 -6.82 -9.40
N THR A 59 -22.56 -7.16 -10.67
CA THR A 59 -21.53 -6.61 -11.55
C THR A 59 -21.73 -5.13 -11.82
N LEU A 60 -22.97 -4.71 -12.06
CA LEU A 60 -23.31 -3.31 -12.26
C LEU A 60 -23.15 -2.53 -10.95
N CYS A 61 -23.49 -3.13 -9.79
CA CYS A 61 -23.25 -2.54 -8.49
C CYS A 61 -21.75 -2.24 -8.23
N LEU A 62 -20.83 -3.12 -8.67
CA LEU A 62 -19.40 -2.88 -8.58
C LEU A 62 -18.97 -1.68 -9.44
N LEU A 63 -19.50 -1.56 -10.66
CA LEU A 63 -19.21 -0.43 -11.55
C LEU A 63 -19.75 0.88 -10.96
N LEU A 64 -20.97 0.88 -10.39
CA LEU A 64 -21.52 2.05 -9.72
C LEU A 64 -20.68 2.48 -8.51
N ALA A 65 -20.20 1.51 -7.72
CA ALA A 65 -19.30 1.77 -6.60
C ALA A 65 -17.99 2.40 -7.07
N MET A 66 -17.39 1.90 -8.16
CA MET A 66 -16.18 2.49 -8.77
C MET A 66 -16.44 3.93 -9.23
N CYS A 67 -17.55 4.19 -9.91
CA CYS A 67 -17.92 5.53 -10.35
C CYS A 67 -18.10 6.49 -9.15
N ALA A 68 -18.76 6.03 -8.09
CA ALA A 68 -18.91 6.81 -6.86
C ALA A 68 -17.55 7.16 -6.22
N GLY A 69 -16.64 6.17 -6.16
CA GLY A 69 -15.26 6.41 -5.71
C GLY A 69 -14.52 7.42 -6.60
N GLY A 70 -14.70 7.33 -7.91
CA GLY A 70 -14.15 8.30 -8.86
C GLY A 70 -14.63 9.73 -8.61
N ILE A 71 -15.93 9.91 -8.26
CA ILE A 71 -16.49 11.21 -7.87
C ILE A 71 -15.84 11.69 -6.57
N CYS A 72 -15.63 10.82 -5.59
CA CYS A 72 -14.93 11.20 -4.35
C CYS A 72 -13.50 11.70 -4.65
N GLY A 73 -12.75 10.97 -5.49
CA GLY A 73 -11.41 11.36 -5.92
C GLY A 73 -11.40 12.65 -6.75
N LEU A 74 -12.44 12.87 -7.58
CA LEU A 74 -12.63 14.11 -8.33
C LEU A 74 -12.79 15.31 -7.40
N VAL A 75 -13.64 15.21 -6.38
CA VAL A 75 -13.87 16.28 -5.40
C VAL A 75 -12.56 16.64 -4.69
N THR A 76 -11.86 15.65 -4.13
CA THR A 76 -10.57 15.88 -3.45
C THR A 76 -9.54 16.44 -4.41
N GLY A 77 -9.50 15.91 -5.64
CA GLY A 77 -8.58 16.37 -6.67
C GLY A 77 -8.83 17.82 -7.07
N ILE A 78 -10.07 18.27 -7.19
CA ILE A 78 -10.42 19.66 -7.47
C ILE A 78 -10.00 20.57 -6.31
N LEU A 79 -10.27 20.16 -5.07
CA LEU A 79 -9.86 20.92 -3.88
C LEU A 79 -8.33 21.09 -3.83
N HIS A 80 -7.59 20.06 -4.17
CA HIS A 80 -6.13 20.10 -4.18
C HIS A 80 -5.57 20.89 -5.37
N THR A 81 -6.04 20.63 -6.60
CA THR A 81 -5.42 21.18 -7.80
C THR A 81 -5.91 22.57 -8.15
N LYS A 82 -7.22 22.83 -8.09
CA LYS A 82 -7.80 24.14 -8.44
C LYS A 82 -7.82 25.11 -7.27
N PHE A 83 -8.26 24.67 -6.09
CA PHE A 83 -8.30 25.52 -4.90
C PHE A 83 -6.96 25.60 -4.16
N LYS A 84 -5.94 24.81 -4.60
CA LYS A 84 -4.59 24.78 -4.02
C LYS A 84 -4.56 24.42 -2.52
N ILE A 85 -5.59 23.74 -2.04
CA ILE A 85 -5.64 23.25 -0.66
C ILE A 85 -4.59 22.11 -0.52
N PRO A 86 -3.80 22.07 0.57
CA PRO A 86 -2.89 20.96 0.82
C PRO A 86 -3.61 19.61 0.72
N ALA A 87 -3.01 18.62 0.06
CA ALA A 87 -3.66 17.35 -0.26
C ALA A 87 -4.22 16.63 0.98
N ILE A 88 -3.46 16.64 2.07
CA ILE A 88 -3.88 16.06 3.36
C ILE A 88 -5.17 16.73 3.85
N LEU A 89 -5.23 18.07 3.83
CA LEU A 89 -6.39 18.81 4.29
C LEU A 89 -7.59 18.60 3.36
N ALA A 90 -7.38 18.62 2.04
CA ALA A 90 -8.41 18.33 1.05
C ALA A 90 -9.03 16.93 1.28
N GLY A 91 -8.18 15.92 1.54
CA GLY A 91 -8.62 14.56 1.85
C GLY A 91 -9.44 14.47 3.13
N ILE A 92 -9.00 15.12 4.22
CA ILE A 92 -9.75 15.17 5.49
C ILE A 92 -11.12 15.83 5.31
N LEU A 93 -11.18 16.96 4.61
CA LEU A 93 -12.44 17.67 4.37
C LEU A 93 -13.41 16.81 3.56
N THR A 94 -12.94 16.16 2.50
CA THR A 94 -13.76 15.26 1.70
C THR A 94 -14.23 14.06 2.53
N GLN A 95 -13.35 13.43 3.31
CA GLN A 95 -13.69 12.30 4.19
C GLN A 95 -14.79 12.66 5.20
N LEU A 96 -14.69 13.83 5.84
CA LEU A 96 -15.73 14.32 6.77
C LEU A 96 -17.06 14.52 6.06
N GLY A 97 -17.05 15.12 4.86
CA GLY A 97 -18.26 15.27 4.05
C GLY A 97 -18.85 13.93 3.63
N LEU A 98 -18.01 12.99 3.21
CA LEU A 98 -18.42 11.65 2.79
C LEU A 98 -19.08 10.85 3.92
N TYR A 99 -18.71 11.07 5.19
CA TYR A 99 -19.39 10.43 6.31
C TYR A 99 -20.91 10.70 6.30
N SER A 100 -21.31 11.96 6.13
CA SER A 100 -22.72 12.36 6.06
C SER A 100 -23.40 11.86 4.79
N VAL A 101 -22.70 11.88 3.67
CA VAL A 101 -23.19 11.35 2.38
C VAL A 101 -23.43 9.85 2.48
N ASN A 102 -22.50 9.10 3.04
CA ASN A 102 -22.60 7.64 3.22
C ASN A 102 -23.78 7.28 4.15
N LEU A 103 -23.98 8.05 5.21
CA LEU A 103 -25.12 7.86 6.11
C LEU A 103 -26.46 8.02 5.36
N ARG A 104 -26.58 9.05 4.53
CA ARG A 104 -27.77 9.27 3.69
C ARG A 104 -27.96 8.17 2.64
N ILE A 105 -26.89 7.71 1.98
CA ILE A 105 -26.95 6.60 1.03
C ILE A 105 -27.47 5.33 1.73
N LEU A 106 -27.06 5.07 2.97
CA LEU A 106 -27.52 3.92 3.77
C LEU A 106 -28.90 4.11 4.41
N GLY A 107 -29.62 5.19 4.08
CA GLY A 107 -30.97 5.49 4.61
C GLY A 107 -30.95 5.82 6.09
N ASP A 108 -30.02 6.67 6.51
CA ASP A 108 -29.77 7.13 7.88
C ASP A 108 -29.49 6.01 8.90
N LYS A 109 -29.02 4.87 8.40
CA LYS A 109 -28.59 3.72 9.22
C LYS A 109 -27.08 3.61 9.22
N ALA A 110 -26.49 3.43 10.42
CA ALA A 110 -25.05 3.24 10.55
C ALA A 110 -24.56 1.95 9.91
N ASN A 111 -25.42 0.92 9.90
CA ASN A 111 -25.11 -0.41 9.35
C ASN A 111 -26.33 -0.96 8.59
N VAL A 112 -26.08 -1.53 7.41
CA VAL A 112 -27.10 -2.14 6.56
C VAL A 112 -26.66 -3.54 6.19
N SER A 113 -27.46 -4.55 6.56
CA SER A 113 -27.20 -5.95 6.23
C SER A 113 -27.82 -6.31 4.87
N ILE A 114 -27.05 -6.99 4.02
CA ILE A 114 -27.49 -7.55 2.76
C ILE A 114 -27.69 -9.08 2.82
N SER A 115 -27.59 -9.67 4.02
CA SER A 115 -27.68 -11.12 4.21
C SER A 115 -29.09 -11.68 3.95
N GLN A 116 -30.13 -10.84 3.94
CA GLN A 116 -31.51 -11.21 3.68
C GLN A 116 -31.79 -11.50 2.18
N LEU A 117 -30.92 -11.04 1.29
CA LEU A 117 -31.01 -11.40 -0.12
C LEU A 117 -30.62 -12.88 -0.28
N SER A 118 -31.62 -13.73 -0.54
CA SER A 118 -31.46 -15.18 -0.77
C SER A 118 -30.73 -15.51 -2.08
N THR A 119 -30.51 -14.54 -2.92
CA THR A 119 -29.72 -14.64 -4.15
C THR A 119 -28.23 -14.69 -3.83
N ASN A 120 -27.53 -15.53 -4.55
CA ASN A 120 -26.08 -15.65 -4.49
C ASN A 120 -25.41 -14.28 -4.71
N ILE A 121 -24.98 -13.67 -3.62
CA ILE A 121 -24.48 -12.29 -3.53
C ILE A 121 -23.12 -12.15 -4.20
N THR A 122 -22.47 -13.28 -4.50
CA THR A 122 -21.15 -13.31 -5.13
C THR A 122 -21.30 -13.87 -6.54
N PHE A 123 -20.91 -13.12 -7.55
CA PHE A 123 -20.95 -13.53 -8.96
C PHE A 123 -20.36 -14.92 -9.19
N ILE A 124 -19.24 -15.25 -8.53
CA ILE A 124 -18.59 -16.55 -8.64
C ILE A 124 -19.34 -17.65 -7.90
N ALA A 125 -20.05 -17.37 -6.81
CA ALA A 125 -20.84 -18.35 -6.09
C ALA A 125 -22.03 -18.84 -6.92
N ASN A 126 -22.62 -17.98 -7.74
CA ASN A 126 -23.64 -18.37 -8.72
C ASN A 126 -23.10 -19.33 -9.78
N LEU A 127 -21.85 -19.11 -10.20
CA LEU A 127 -21.24 -19.89 -11.28
C LEU A 127 -20.73 -21.26 -10.80
N THR A 128 -20.27 -21.38 -9.55
CA THR A 128 -19.49 -22.53 -9.08
C THR A 128 -20.10 -23.30 -7.91
N LYS A 129 -21.22 -22.86 -7.34
CA LYS A 129 -21.87 -23.47 -6.15
C LYS A 129 -20.90 -23.68 -4.96
N LEU A 130 -19.82 -22.89 -4.87
CA LEU A 130 -18.80 -23.00 -3.83
C LEU A 130 -19.23 -22.36 -2.51
N PRO A 131 -18.71 -22.82 -1.35
CA PRO A 131 -18.94 -22.17 -0.08
C PRO A 131 -18.48 -20.70 -0.14
N HIS A 132 -19.25 -19.81 0.48
CA HIS A 132 -19.14 -18.35 0.41
C HIS A 132 -17.71 -17.82 0.63
N THR A 133 -16.95 -18.40 1.58
CA THR A 133 -15.56 -17.99 1.88
C THR A 133 -14.62 -18.28 0.71
N ARG A 134 -14.76 -19.43 0.05
CA ARG A 134 -13.94 -19.79 -1.11
C ARG A 134 -14.29 -18.94 -2.33
N ALA A 135 -15.58 -18.68 -2.54
CA ALA A 135 -16.04 -17.83 -3.62
C ALA A 135 -15.53 -16.40 -3.47
N GLY A 136 -15.57 -15.83 -2.25
CA GLY A 136 -15.00 -14.51 -1.95
C GLY A 136 -13.49 -14.43 -2.18
N MET A 137 -12.74 -15.49 -1.84
CA MET A 137 -11.32 -15.57 -2.11
C MET A 137 -11.00 -15.58 -3.61
N ILE A 138 -11.72 -16.40 -4.40
CA ILE A 138 -11.53 -16.49 -5.85
C ILE A 138 -11.86 -15.15 -6.51
N LEU A 139 -12.95 -14.50 -6.11
CA LEU A 139 -13.32 -13.17 -6.57
C LEU A 139 -12.24 -12.15 -6.22
N GLY A 140 -11.72 -12.16 -4.99
CA GLY A 140 -10.63 -11.31 -4.54
C GLY A 140 -9.38 -11.48 -5.42
N ILE A 141 -8.95 -12.72 -5.68
CA ILE A 141 -7.80 -13.03 -6.53
C ILE A 141 -8.04 -12.52 -7.96
N THR A 142 -9.18 -12.86 -8.55
CA THR A 142 -9.49 -12.52 -9.94
C THR A 142 -9.50 -11.00 -10.15
N ILE A 143 -10.17 -10.25 -9.27
CA ILE A 143 -10.23 -8.79 -9.38
C ILE A 143 -8.86 -8.16 -9.08
N SER A 144 -8.14 -8.62 -8.06
CA SER A 144 -6.79 -8.10 -7.77
C SER A 144 -5.82 -8.30 -8.93
N VAL A 145 -5.80 -9.49 -9.52
CA VAL A 145 -4.96 -9.78 -10.69
C VAL A 145 -5.38 -8.93 -11.88
N SER A 146 -6.68 -8.80 -12.14
CA SER A 146 -7.19 -7.93 -13.22
C SER A 146 -6.79 -6.48 -13.01
N CYS A 147 -6.92 -5.95 -11.79
CA CYS A 147 -6.50 -4.59 -11.45
C CYS A 147 -4.98 -4.39 -11.64
N ILE A 148 -4.16 -5.36 -11.23
CA ILE A 148 -2.69 -5.30 -11.44
C ILE A 148 -2.38 -5.25 -12.93
N LEU A 149 -3.00 -6.10 -13.74
CA LEU A 149 -2.78 -6.11 -15.19
C LEU A 149 -3.21 -4.80 -15.85
N ILE A 150 -4.42 -4.30 -15.52
CA ILE A 150 -4.93 -3.03 -16.04
C ILE A 150 -3.98 -1.89 -15.66
N LEU A 151 -3.56 -1.81 -14.39
CA LEU A 151 -2.63 -0.78 -13.92
C LEU A 151 -1.25 -0.91 -14.57
N TYR A 152 -0.76 -2.12 -14.75
CA TYR A 152 0.53 -2.35 -15.42
C TYR A 152 0.51 -1.83 -16.86
N PHE A 153 -0.53 -2.15 -17.63
CA PHE A 153 -0.70 -1.62 -18.99
C PHE A 153 -0.92 -0.11 -18.97
N LEU A 154 -1.83 0.42 -18.17
CA LEU A 154 -2.15 1.85 -18.11
C LEU A 154 -0.92 2.68 -17.73
N LEU A 155 -0.19 2.26 -16.71
CA LEU A 155 1.01 2.97 -16.25
C LEU A 155 2.23 2.73 -17.16
N GLY A 156 2.18 1.75 -18.05
CA GLY A 156 3.14 1.53 -19.14
C GLY A 156 2.97 2.46 -20.33
N THR A 157 1.80 3.12 -20.48
CA THR A 157 1.54 4.08 -21.57
C THR A 157 2.27 5.42 -21.37
N GLU A 158 2.28 6.27 -22.38
CA GLU A 158 2.82 7.65 -22.31
C GLU A 158 2.12 8.47 -21.23
N PHE A 159 0.81 8.28 -21.07
CA PHE A 159 0.04 8.92 -20.01
C PHE A 159 0.48 8.45 -18.62
N GLY A 160 0.68 7.15 -18.44
CA GLY A 160 1.22 6.58 -17.22
C GLY A 160 2.66 7.03 -16.93
N ALA A 161 3.49 7.22 -17.96
CA ALA A 161 4.81 7.81 -17.82
C ALA A 161 4.72 9.25 -17.29
N SER A 162 3.77 10.04 -17.79
CA SER A 162 3.51 11.42 -17.33
C SER A 162 3.07 11.46 -15.85
N ILE A 163 2.24 10.50 -15.40
CA ILE A 163 1.84 10.36 -13.99
C ILE A 163 3.08 10.11 -13.10
N ARG A 164 3.92 9.16 -13.48
CA ARG A 164 5.15 8.82 -12.72
C ARG A 164 6.15 9.96 -12.69
N ALA A 165 6.31 10.65 -13.83
CA ALA A 165 7.22 11.78 -13.95
C ALA A 165 6.74 12.99 -13.12
N THR A 166 5.41 13.24 -13.09
CA THR A 166 4.80 14.30 -12.26
C THR A 166 5.07 14.08 -10.78
N GLY A 167 4.96 12.84 -10.29
CA GLY A 167 5.25 12.51 -8.90
C GLY A 167 6.73 12.67 -8.53
N ASN A 168 7.66 12.42 -9.46
CA ASN A 168 9.09 12.59 -9.22
C ASN A 168 9.53 14.05 -9.23
N ASN A 169 9.12 14.82 -10.24
CA ASN A 169 9.47 16.23 -10.36
C ASN A 169 8.39 17.02 -11.13
N GLU A 170 7.44 17.55 -10.39
CA GLU A 170 6.33 18.33 -10.94
C GLU A 170 6.81 19.57 -11.74
N LYS A 171 7.85 20.27 -11.23
CA LYS A 171 8.36 21.50 -11.84
C LYS A 171 8.95 21.21 -13.22
N MET A 172 9.67 20.11 -13.35
CA MET A 172 10.26 19.69 -14.64
C MET A 172 9.17 19.36 -15.66
N ILE A 173 8.17 18.61 -15.28
CA ILE A 173 7.07 18.21 -16.18
C ILE A 173 6.24 19.41 -16.61
N ARG A 174 6.02 20.36 -15.72
CA ARG A 174 5.34 21.62 -16.04
C ARG A 174 6.15 22.46 -17.03
N ALA A 175 7.48 22.48 -16.90
CA ALA A 175 8.38 23.17 -17.86
C ALA A 175 8.35 22.53 -19.26
N LEU A 176 8.04 21.22 -19.36
CA LEU A 176 7.82 20.52 -20.64
C LEU A 176 6.43 20.78 -21.24
N GLY A 177 5.61 21.68 -20.66
CA GLY A 177 4.30 22.07 -21.17
C GLY A 177 3.14 21.16 -20.75
N VAL A 178 3.39 20.15 -19.89
CA VAL A 178 2.33 19.24 -19.45
C VAL A 178 1.57 19.83 -18.25
N ASN A 179 0.24 19.75 -18.29
CA ASN A 179 -0.61 20.21 -17.19
C ASN A 179 -0.62 19.20 -16.04
N THR A 180 0.25 19.43 -15.05
CA THR A 180 0.43 18.56 -13.89
C THR A 180 -0.83 18.50 -13.00
N ASP A 181 -1.65 19.56 -12.97
CA ASP A 181 -2.88 19.60 -12.18
C ASP A 181 -3.90 18.57 -12.70
N ASN A 182 -4.05 18.45 -14.03
CA ASN A 182 -4.92 17.44 -14.63
C ASN A 182 -4.41 16.02 -14.41
N ILE A 183 -3.10 15.81 -14.43
CA ILE A 183 -2.48 14.50 -14.18
C ILE A 183 -2.73 14.07 -12.73
N LYS A 184 -2.54 14.96 -11.76
CA LYS A 184 -2.85 14.70 -10.35
C LYS A 184 -4.32 14.39 -10.15
N LEU A 185 -5.21 15.19 -10.76
CA LEU A 185 -6.65 14.98 -10.69
C LEU A 185 -7.04 13.58 -11.18
N PHE A 186 -6.55 13.19 -12.36
CA PHE A 186 -6.82 11.86 -12.90
C PHE A 186 -6.29 10.74 -12.01
N GLY A 187 -5.07 10.89 -11.49
CA GLY A 187 -4.50 9.89 -10.58
C GLY A 187 -5.28 9.74 -9.28
N MET A 188 -5.84 10.83 -8.72
CA MET A 188 -6.71 10.77 -7.54
C MET A 188 -8.06 10.11 -7.87
N ILE A 189 -8.63 10.38 -9.04
CA ILE A 189 -9.85 9.70 -9.50
C ILE A 189 -9.61 8.21 -9.61
N LEU A 190 -8.57 7.79 -10.33
CA LEU A 190 -8.24 6.37 -10.54
C LEU A 190 -7.95 5.64 -9.22
N SER A 191 -7.23 6.28 -8.32
CA SER A 191 -6.97 5.75 -6.98
C SER A 191 -8.26 5.49 -6.22
N ASN A 192 -9.13 6.48 -6.12
CA ASN A 192 -10.38 6.37 -5.36
C ASN A 192 -11.41 5.43 -6.01
N MET A 193 -11.37 5.23 -7.33
CA MET A 193 -12.14 4.17 -8.01
C MET A 193 -11.74 2.78 -7.50
N LEU A 194 -10.45 2.49 -7.39
CA LEU A 194 -9.96 1.20 -6.89
C LEU A 194 -10.26 1.02 -5.40
N ILE A 195 -10.15 2.08 -4.63
CA ILE A 195 -10.45 2.09 -3.19
C ILE A 195 -11.93 1.75 -2.95
N ALA A 196 -12.84 2.39 -3.68
CA ALA A 196 -14.28 2.14 -3.60
C ALA A 196 -14.65 0.74 -4.10
N LEU A 197 -13.99 0.24 -5.16
CA LEU A 197 -14.14 -1.13 -5.63
C LEU A 197 -13.81 -2.14 -4.51
N SER A 198 -12.70 -1.92 -3.80
CA SER A 198 -12.31 -2.76 -2.67
C SER A 198 -13.36 -2.73 -1.55
N GLY A 199 -13.92 -1.55 -1.23
CA GLY A 199 -15.03 -1.40 -0.27
C GLY A 199 -16.26 -2.19 -0.67
N ALA A 200 -16.67 -2.13 -1.93
CA ALA A 200 -17.78 -2.91 -2.48
C ALA A 200 -17.54 -4.43 -2.39
N MET A 201 -16.31 -4.88 -2.69
CA MET A 201 -15.94 -6.29 -2.55
C MET A 201 -15.97 -6.76 -1.09
N LEU A 202 -15.54 -5.90 -0.16
CA LEU A 202 -15.59 -6.23 1.26
C LEU A 202 -17.03 -6.41 1.75
N VAL A 203 -17.96 -5.58 1.29
CA VAL A 203 -19.39 -5.72 1.58
C VAL A 203 -19.96 -7.04 1.05
N GLN A 204 -19.55 -7.48 -0.14
CA GLN A 204 -19.92 -8.82 -0.65
C GLN A 204 -19.44 -9.94 0.27
N MET A 205 -18.21 -9.82 0.78
CA MET A 205 -17.61 -10.83 1.65
C MET A 205 -18.24 -10.85 3.04
N ASN A 206 -18.50 -9.67 3.62
CA ASN A 206 -19.01 -9.54 4.99
C ASN A 206 -20.53 -9.60 5.08
N LYS A 207 -21.25 -9.39 3.95
CA LYS A 207 -22.72 -9.31 3.85
C LYS A 207 -23.35 -8.15 4.62
N TYR A 208 -22.60 -7.12 4.92
CA TYR A 208 -23.07 -5.86 5.49
C TYR A 208 -22.22 -4.69 5.05
N ALA A 209 -22.81 -3.50 5.00
CA ALA A 209 -22.12 -2.23 4.84
C ALA A 209 -22.24 -1.42 6.13
N ASP A 210 -21.16 -0.76 6.52
CA ASP A 210 -21.09 0.09 7.71
C ASP A 210 -20.44 1.43 7.33
N VAL A 211 -20.97 2.55 7.83
CA VAL A 211 -20.43 3.90 7.55
C VAL A 211 -18.99 4.04 8.02
N GLY A 212 -18.61 3.32 9.08
CA GLY A 212 -17.27 3.35 9.66
C GLY A 212 -16.31 2.31 9.11
N MET A 213 -16.69 1.51 8.11
CA MET A 213 -15.88 0.36 7.65
C MET A 213 -14.52 0.76 7.05
N GLY A 214 -14.37 2.01 6.60
CA GLY A 214 -13.12 2.54 6.07
C GLY A 214 -12.20 3.15 7.12
N LYS A 215 -12.60 3.26 8.39
CA LYS A 215 -11.77 3.89 9.43
C LYS A 215 -10.43 3.19 9.61
N GLY A 216 -9.35 3.93 9.38
CA GLY A 216 -7.98 3.44 9.47
C GLY A 216 -7.51 2.65 8.24
N ALA A 217 -8.28 2.60 7.16
CA ALA A 217 -7.93 1.89 5.93
C ALA A 217 -6.61 2.38 5.34
N ILE A 218 -6.36 3.70 5.36
CA ILE A 218 -5.11 4.28 4.88
C ILE A 218 -3.89 3.74 5.65
N VAL A 219 -4.01 3.56 6.96
CA VAL A 219 -2.92 3.05 7.80
C VAL A 219 -2.58 1.62 7.43
N TYR A 220 -3.60 0.77 7.23
CA TYR A 220 -3.41 -0.61 6.77
C TYR A 220 -2.78 -0.65 5.37
N GLY A 221 -3.20 0.26 4.49
CA GLY A 221 -2.66 0.36 3.15
C GLY A 221 -1.18 0.75 3.12
N LEU A 222 -0.79 1.78 3.86
CA LEU A 222 0.61 2.22 3.96
C LEU A 222 1.50 1.14 4.57
N ALA A 223 1.04 0.47 5.63
CA ALA A 223 1.76 -0.65 6.22
C ALA A 223 1.99 -1.78 5.21
N SER A 224 0.94 -2.11 4.46
CA SER A 224 0.99 -3.16 3.43
C SER A 224 2.01 -2.84 2.34
N ILE A 225 2.05 -1.59 1.87
CA ILE A 225 3.05 -1.13 0.88
C ILE A 225 4.46 -1.30 1.42
N VAL A 226 4.72 -0.85 2.66
CA VAL A 226 6.04 -0.95 3.28
C VAL A 226 6.45 -2.41 3.50
N ILE A 227 5.55 -3.25 4.02
CA ILE A 227 5.82 -4.69 4.18
C ILE A 227 6.20 -5.30 2.82
N GLY A 228 5.41 -5.02 1.78
CA GLY A 228 5.69 -5.50 0.43
C GLY A 228 7.05 -5.05 -0.10
N GLU A 229 7.42 -3.78 0.08
CA GLU A 229 8.71 -3.23 -0.35
C GLU A 229 9.90 -3.88 0.37
N VAL A 230 9.76 -4.21 1.64
CA VAL A 230 10.83 -4.89 2.41
C VAL A 230 11.12 -6.27 1.84
N PHE A 231 10.07 -7.04 1.47
CA PHE A 231 10.23 -8.38 0.91
C PHE A 231 10.80 -8.36 -0.51
N PHE A 232 10.36 -7.41 -1.34
CA PHE A 232 10.73 -7.34 -2.76
C PHE A 232 11.76 -6.24 -3.09
N ARG A 233 12.56 -5.81 -2.10
CA ARG A 233 13.56 -4.72 -2.24
C ARG A 233 14.55 -4.91 -3.38
N LYS A 234 14.88 -6.16 -3.75
CA LYS A 234 15.85 -6.49 -4.82
C LYS A 234 15.32 -6.23 -6.24
N PHE A 235 14.01 -6.16 -6.40
CA PHE A 235 13.38 -6.09 -7.71
C PHE A 235 12.98 -4.65 -8.05
N SER A 236 13.51 -4.14 -9.18
CA SER A 236 13.24 -2.78 -9.64
C SER A 236 12.04 -2.69 -10.61
N ASN A 237 11.55 -3.83 -11.12
CA ASN A 237 10.48 -3.85 -12.10
C ASN A 237 9.17 -3.30 -11.53
N PHE A 238 8.51 -2.43 -12.30
CA PHE A 238 7.27 -1.77 -11.89
C PHE A 238 6.12 -2.75 -11.59
N GLY A 239 5.94 -3.77 -12.43
CA GLY A 239 4.93 -4.82 -12.19
C GLY A 239 5.15 -5.57 -10.88
N ILE A 240 6.43 -5.84 -10.51
CA ILE A 240 6.76 -6.49 -9.25
C ILE A 240 6.44 -5.57 -8.05
N LYS A 241 6.56 -4.24 -8.19
CA LYS A 241 6.16 -3.29 -7.14
C LYS A 241 4.65 -3.30 -6.89
N LEU A 242 3.84 -3.42 -7.94
CA LEU A 242 2.39 -3.59 -7.80
C LEU A 242 2.04 -4.91 -7.09
N LEU A 243 2.65 -6.02 -7.53
CA LEU A 243 2.49 -7.32 -6.89
C LEU A 243 2.95 -7.31 -5.43
N SER A 244 4.06 -6.63 -5.12
CA SER A 244 4.60 -6.54 -3.75
C SER A 244 3.61 -5.84 -2.81
N SER A 245 2.89 -4.82 -3.27
CA SER A 245 1.90 -4.11 -2.46
C SER A 245 0.73 -5.01 -2.07
N VAL A 246 0.22 -5.81 -3.00
CA VAL A 246 -0.85 -6.79 -2.72
C VAL A 246 -0.33 -7.92 -1.83
N PHE A 247 0.89 -8.42 -2.08
CA PHE A 247 1.53 -9.42 -1.23
C PHE A 247 1.70 -8.92 0.20
N GLY A 248 2.17 -7.67 0.38
CA GLY A 248 2.30 -7.05 1.70
C GLY A 248 0.96 -6.97 2.43
N CYS A 249 -0.14 -6.72 1.71
CA CYS A 249 -1.48 -6.72 2.26
C CYS A 249 -1.90 -8.13 2.75
N ILE A 250 -1.62 -9.16 1.98
CA ILE A 250 -1.89 -10.54 2.37
C ILE A 250 -1.10 -10.89 3.64
N VAL A 251 0.18 -10.55 3.70
CA VAL A 251 1.02 -10.78 4.90
C VAL A 251 0.45 -10.05 6.11
N PHE A 252 0.05 -8.78 5.95
CA PHE A 252 -0.57 -8.00 7.03
C PHE A 252 -1.84 -8.68 7.58
N PHE A 253 -2.74 -9.14 6.70
CA PHE A 253 -3.97 -9.81 7.12
C PHE A 253 -3.72 -11.20 7.72
N ILE A 254 -2.69 -11.92 7.29
CA ILE A 254 -2.27 -13.18 7.92
C ILE A 254 -1.78 -12.90 9.36
N ILE A 255 -0.91 -11.90 9.55
CA ILE A 255 -0.43 -11.51 10.90
C ILE A 255 -1.63 -11.16 11.78
N ARG A 256 -2.57 -10.35 11.29
CA ARG A 256 -3.81 -10.00 11.98
C ARG A 256 -4.63 -11.23 12.39
N ALA A 257 -4.78 -12.20 11.48
CA ALA A 257 -5.51 -13.44 11.76
C ALA A 257 -4.82 -14.32 12.82
N VAL A 258 -3.48 -14.39 12.82
CA VAL A 258 -2.70 -15.08 13.85
C VAL A 258 -2.94 -14.44 15.23
N VAL A 259 -2.89 -13.12 15.29
CA VAL A 259 -3.10 -12.35 16.52
C VAL A 259 -4.51 -12.58 17.11
N ILE A 260 -5.54 -12.61 16.27
CA ILE A 260 -6.92 -12.95 16.70
C ILE A 260 -6.97 -14.38 17.28
N ASN A 261 -6.31 -15.33 16.63
CA ASN A 261 -6.30 -16.73 17.09
C ASN A 261 -5.54 -16.92 18.42
N LEU A 262 -4.68 -15.99 18.83
CA LEU A 262 -4.03 -15.98 20.15
C LEU A 262 -4.95 -15.53 21.29
N GLY A 263 -6.24 -15.28 21.00
CA GLY A 263 -7.26 -14.98 22.00
C GLY A 263 -7.44 -13.50 22.32
N LEU A 264 -6.89 -12.59 21.52
CA LEU A 264 -7.07 -11.15 21.68
C LEU A 264 -8.48 -10.73 21.25
N LYS A 265 -9.08 -9.81 22.00
CA LYS A 265 -10.45 -9.33 21.74
C LYS A 265 -10.49 -8.51 20.45
N ALA A 266 -11.61 -8.61 19.72
CA ALA A 266 -11.83 -7.85 18.49
C ALA A 266 -11.73 -6.31 18.69
N ASN A 267 -12.06 -5.83 19.91
CA ASN A 267 -11.96 -4.41 20.26
C ASN A 267 -10.51 -3.90 20.31
N ASP A 268 -9.54 -4.77 20.59
CA ASP A 268 -8.12 -4.41 20.68
C ASP A 268 -7.43 -4.42 19.31
N MET A 269 -8.17 -4.79 18.24
CA MET A 269 -7.61 -4.93 16.89
C MET A 269 -7.06 -3.63 16.30
N GLN A 270 -7.62 -2.48 16.68
CA GLN A 270 -7.11 -1.18 16.20
C GLN A 270 -5.73 -0.88 16.82
N LEU A 271 -5.59 -1.13 18.13
CA LEU A 271 -4.32 -0.95 18.84
C LEU A 271 -3.25 -1.90 18.29
N ILE A 272 -3.60 -3.17 18.08
CA ILE A 272 -2.68 -4.18 17.57
C ILE A 272 -2.26 -3.86 16.14
N SER A 273 -3.21 -3.44 15.30
CA SER A 273 -2.91 -3.00 13.94
C SER A 273 -1.95 -1.81 13.94
N ALA A 274 -2.12 -0.84 14.83
CA ALA A 274 -1.20 0.27 14.99
C ALA A 274 0.23 -0.19 15.39
N ILE A 275 0.33 -1.14 16.32
CA ILE A 275 1.64 -1.71 16.71
C ILE A 275 2.30 -2.43 15.53
N ILE A 276 1.55 -3.25 14.77
CA ILE A 276 2.07 -3.95 13.58
C ILE A 276 2.60 -2.92 12.57
N VAL A 277 1.87 -1.83 12.35
CA VAL A 277 2.27 -0.75 11.45
C VAL A 277 3.56 -0.08 11.91
N VAL A 278 3.67 0.25 13.21
CA VAL A 278 4.88 0.85 13.78
C VAL A 278 6.08 -0.08 13.58
N ILE A 279 5.94 -1.36 13.84
CA ILE A 279 7.00 -2.35 13.64
C ILE A 279 7.38 -2.43 12.15
N ALA A 280 6.38 -2.48 11.25
CA ALA A 280 6.61 -2.55 9.82
C ALA A 280 7.36 -1.31 9.28
N LEU A 281 6.98 -0.11 9.73
CA LEU A 281 7.64 1.14 9.35
C LEU A 281 9.02 1.31 9.97
N ALA A 282 9.24 0.81 11.19
CA ALA A 282 10.53 0.88 11.87
C ALA A 282 11.57 -0.10 11.30
N MET A 283 11.12 -1.26 10.79
CA MET A 283 12.01 -2.34 10.31
C MET A 283 13.02 -1.89 9.24
N PRO A 284 12.67 -1.14 8.18
CA PRO A 284 13.63 -0.67 7.19
C PRO A 284 14.67 0.27 7.78
N ILE A 285 14.29 1.16 8.71
CA ILE A 285 15.16 2.12 9.37
C ILE A 285 16.20 1.40 10.25
N PHE A 286 15.76 0.42 11.04
CA PHE A 286 16.67 -0.39 11.85
C PHE A 286 17.69 -1.16 10.99
N LYS A 287 17.23 -1.72 9.86
CA LYS A 287 18.11 -2.47 8.96
C LYS A 287 19.12 -1.57 8.25
N GLU A 288 18.76 -0.34 7.94
CA GLU A 288 19.64 0.66 7.36
C GLU A 288 20.71 1.11 8.35
N ASN A 289 20.32 1.42 9.59
CA ASN A 289 21.26 1.80 10.66
C ASN A 289 22.24 0.67 10.99
N MET A 290 21.79 -0.59 11.03
CA MET A 290 22.69 -1.74 11.21
C MET A 290 23.69 -1.91 10.06
N ASN A 291 23.29 -1.62 8.83
CA ASN A 291 24.19 -1.69 7.68
C ASN A 291 25.24 -0.56 7.72
N ILE A 292 24.84 0.66 8.09
CA ILE A 292 25.76 1.80 8.25
C ILE A 292 26.80 1.50 9.35
N GLN A 293 26.35 0.95 10.49
CA GLN A 293 27.27 0.54 11.57
C GLN A 293 28.22 -0.57 11.13
N LYS A 294 27.78 -1.55 10.36
CA LYS A 294 28.66 -2.61 9.81
C LYS A 294 29.69 -2.06 8.84
N ILE A 295 29.31 -1.11 7.97
CA ILE A 295 30.23 -0.47 7.02
C ILE A 295 31.23 0.39 7.78
N GLY A 296 30.81 1.16 8.78
CA GLY A 296 31.70 1.95 9.63
C GLY A 296 32.72 1.08 10.38
N LYS A 297 32.26 -0.08 10.94
CA LYS A 297 33.15 -1.02 11.60
C LYS A 297 34.12 -1.71 10.64
N MET A 298 33.70 -1.99 9.39
CA MET A 298 34.58 -2.55 8.37
C MET A 298 35.62 -1.56 7.89
N ASN A 299 35.27 -0.28 7.74
CA ASN A 299 36.22 0.78 7.38
C ASN A 299 37.24 1.03 8.47
N SER A 300 36.84 1.05 9.74
CA SER A 300 37.80 1.20 10.87
C SER A 300 38.75 0.00 10.99
N LEU A 301 38.27 -1.23 10.70
CA LEU A 301 39.15 -2.42 10.65
C LEU A 301 40.14 -2.36 9.49
N ASN A 302 39.72 -1.86 8.34
CA ASN A 302 40.60 -1.68 7.17
C ASN A 302 41.66 -0.60 7.42
N GLU A 303 41.31 0.50 8.06
CA GLU A 303 42.27 1.55 8.46
C GLU A 303 43.27 1.03 9.47
N MET A 304 42.82 0.24 10.46
CA MET A 304 43.74 -0.38 11.43
C MET A 304 44.69 -1.40 10.76
N SER A 305 44.22 -2.13 9.74
CA SER A 305 45.06 -3.08 9.01
C SER A 305 46.09 -2.39 8.11
N GLN A 306 45.71 -1.27 7.47
CA GLN A 306 46.64 -0.45 6.68
C GLN A 306 47.70 0.24 7.54
N ASN A 307 47.32 0.74 8.71
CA ASN A 307 48.28 1.34 9.66
C ASN A 307 49.29 0.30 10.18
N LYS A 308 48.83 -0.94 10.45
CA LYS A 308 49.74 -2.03 10.86
C LYS A 308 50.73 -2.44 9.76
N SER A 309 50.27 -2.48 8.49
CA SER A 309 51.17 -2.80 7.37
C SER A 309 52.17 -1.65 7.07
N GLY A 310 51.76 -0.39 7.26
CA GLY A 310 52.65 0.76 7.16
C GLY A 310 53.75 0.76 8.24
N ASP A 311 53.42 0.40 9.49
CA ASP A 311 54.37 0.36 10.60
C ASP A 311 55.41 -0.78 10.47
N THR A 312 54.98 -1.93 9.86
CA THR A 312 55.91 -3.05 9.56
C THR A 312 56.88 -2.67 8.45
N THR A 313 56.42 -1.97 7.42
CA THR A 313 57.28 -1.52 6.30
C THR A 313 58.30 -0.48 6.74
N ILE A 314 57.95 0.41 7.69
CA ILE A 314 58.84 1.40 8.27
C ILE A 314 59.91 0.75 9.18
N LYS A 315 59.53 -0.25 9.99
CA LYS A 315 60.45 -1.05 10.79
C LYS A 315 61.47 -1.80 9.94
N ASP A 316 61.04 -2.50 8.92
CA ASP A 316 61.89 -3.24 7.98
C ASP A 316 62.85 -2.31 7.21
N ALA A 317 62.41 -1.09 6.87
CA ALA A 317 63.24 -0.06 6.24
C ALA A 317 64.28 0.52 7.20
N LEU A 318 63.95 0.70 8.48
CA LEU A 318 64.88 1.17 9.54
C LEU A 318 65.93 0.08 9.87
N GLU A 319 65.54 -1.20 10.02
CA GLU A 319 66.47 -2.28 10.26
C GLU A 319 67.44 -2.47 9.09
N LYS A 320 66.98 -2.31 7.85
CA LYS A 320 67.81 -2.34 6.65
C LYS A 320 68.83 -1.17 6.60
N LYS A 321 68.45 0.01 7.09
CA LYS A 321 69.28 1.17 7.17
C LYS A 321 70.39 1.02 8.26
N ILE A 322 70.02 0.47 9.42
CA ILE A 322 70.93 0.19 10.52
C ILE A 322 71.96 -0.90 10.13
N SER A 323 71.54 -1.93 9.42
CA SER A 323 72.45 -3.00 8.95
C SER A 323 73.46 -2.52 7.90
N VAL A 324 73.14 -1.48 7.12
CA VAL A 324 74.06 -0.87 6.15
C VAL A 324 75.10 0.07 6.82
N GLU A 325 74.66 0.78 7.88
CA GLU A 325 75.56 1.68 8.63
C GLU A 325 76.52 0.94 9.57
N THR A 326 76.16 -0.25 10.06
CA THR A 326 77.01 -1.04 10.95
C THR A 326 77.94 -2.01 10.20
N GLY A 327 77.73 -2.24 8.89
CA GLY A 327 78.51 -3.15 8.04
C GLY A 327 79.69 -2.48 7.29
N GLY A 328 79.91 -1.14 7.46
CA GLY A 328 80.87 -0.34 6.73
C GLY A 328 82.11 0.08 7.52
N GLY A 329 82.58 -0.72 8.44
CA GLY A 329 83.76 -0.33 9.23
C GLY A 329 84.57 -1.51 9.75
N VAL A 330 85.20 -2.25 8.86
CA VAL A 330 86.53 -2.92 9.17
C VAL A 330 87.06 -3.38 7.81
N ASP A 331 87.95 -2.56 7.23
CA ASP A 331 89.12 -3.01 6.46
C ASP A 331 89.94 -1.80 6.11
N ALA A 332 90.98 -1.57 6.95
CA ALA A 332 92.28 -0.94 6.59
C ALA A 332 93.29 -1.29 7.63
#